data_78f8c4c0cc275554556a53e9fb2ef41f
#
_entry.id   78f8c4c0cc275554556a53e9fb2ef41f
#
_cell.length_a   1.000
_cell.length_b   1.000
_cell.length_c   1.000
_cell.angle_alpha   90.00
_cell.angle_beta   90.00
_cell.angle_gamma   90.00
#
_symmetry.space_group_name_H-M   'P 1'
#
loop_
_entity.id
_entity.type
_entity.pdbx_description
1 polymer ?
#
loop_
_entity_poly.entity_id
_entity_poly.type
_entity_poly.pdbx_seq_one_letter_code
_entity_poly.pdbx_strand_id
1 'polypeptide(L)'
;MGNTVIRPIAPCWPATHALLAHLSAVGFDGAPRVLAVSTSTEMLTYMHGQAAVPPLTEEMLTDTALVSVADLVRRYHLAVASFDPAGYSWPRPIPSRFRTGLVSHNDVHPANLVFRDGRAVALIDFDWAGPGSAAWDFAAAARYWAPLQDDEDIADSRQGRSLERFRTFLEASGLTRAVRRHVAEAVVANHDWTYAIVTEAAAVGHQGFADHWRTVADSAARARRWCQQHQRDLLAAAR
;
A
#
# COMPACT_ATOMS: atom_id res chain seq x y z
N MET A 1 -13.01 -11.16 21.47
CA MET A 1 -12.66 -9.95 20.71
C MET A 1 -13.85 -9.62 19.83
N GLY A 2 -14.21 -8.33 19.66
CA GLY A 2 -15.32 -7.93 18.79
C GLY A 2 -15.00 -8.20 17.32
N ASN A 3 -16.05 -8.44 16.51
CA ASN A 3 -15.93 -8.69 15.07
C ASN A 3 -16.07 -7.41 14.23
N THR A 4 -16.05 -6.23 14.85
CA THR A 4 -16.32 -4.95 14.21
C THR A 4 -15.36 -3.85 14.65
N VAL A 5 -15.15 -2.88 13.75
CA VAL A 5 -14.41 -1.63 14.00
C VAL A 5 -15.37 -0.48 13.76
N ILE A 6 -15.42 0.48 14.70
CA ILE A 6 -16.13 1.75 14.53
C ILE A 6 -15.08 2.85 14.42
N ARG A 7 -15.17 3.67 13.38
CA ARG A 7 -14.26 4.81 13.15
C ARG A 7 -15.01 6.02 12.58
N PRO A 8 -14.43 7.23 12.64
CA PRO A 8 -14.94 8.38 11.90
C PRO A 8 -15.04 8.11 10.40
N ILE A 9 -16.02 8.71 9.75
CA ILE A 9 -16.17 8.62 8.29
C ILE A 9 -15.07 9.45 7.60
N ALA A 10 -14.41 8.86 6.61
CA ALA A 10 -13.44 9.56 5.77
C ALA A 10 -14.13 10.53 4.77
N PRO A 11 -13.46 11.62 4.32
CA PRO A 11 -14.05 12.61 3.42
C PRO A 11 -14.65 12.03 2.13
N CYS A 12 -14.01 11.03 1.52
CA CYS A 12 -14.46 10.40 0.27
C CYS A 12 -15.18 9.06 0.50
N TRP A 13 -15.83 8.88 1.65
CA TRP A 13 -16.47 7.63 2.06
C TRP A 13 -17.46 7.03 1.02
N PRO A 14 -18.24 7.79 0.22
CA PRO A 14 -19.14 7.16 -0.75
C PRO A 14 -18.39 6.32 -1.78
N ALA A 15 -17.21 6.79 -2.25
CA ALA A 15 -16.35 6.05 -3.18
C ALA A 15 -15.76 4.80 -2.51
N THR A 16 -15.21 4.97 -1.30
CA THR A 16 -14.63 3.87 -0.52
C THR A 16 -15.67 2.80 -0.19
N HIS A 17 -16.88 3.20 0.22
CA HIS A 17 -17.97 2.24 0.50
C HIS A 17 -18.43 1.49 -0.74
N ALA A 18 -18.56 2.18 -1.88
CA ALA A 18 -18.91 1.53 -3.14
C ALA A 18 -17.83 0.51 -3.56
N LEU A 19 -16.55 0.87 -3.39
CA LEU A 19 -15.42 -0.05 -3.63
C LEU A 19 -15.48 -1.28 -2.71
N LEU A 20 -15.66 -1.09 -1.39
CA LEU A 20 -15.74 -2.19 -0.42
C LEU A 20 -16.96 -3.09 -0.67
N ALA A 21 -18.10 -2.51 -1.05
CA ALA A 21 -19.29 -3.26 -1.44
C ALA A 21 -19.05 -4.10 -2.69
N HIS A 22 -18.38 -3.54 -3.72
CA HIS A 22 -17.97 -4.27 -4.90
C HIS A 22 -17.04 -5.43 -4.58
N LEU A 23 -15.96 -5.20 -3.80
CA LEU A 23 -15.01 -6.24 -3.38
C LEU A 23 -15.73 -7.39 -2.66
N SER A 24 -16.67 -7.06 -1.79
CA SER A 24 -17.52 -8.06 -1.12
C SER A 24 -18.39 -8.84 -2.12
N ALA A 25 -18.99 -8.16 -3.09
CA ALA A 25 -19.88 -8.77 -4.08
C ALA A 25 -19.15 -9.74 -5.02
N VAL A 26 -17.88 -9.45 -5.37
CA VAL A 26 -17.04 -10.34 -6.19
C VAL A 26 -16.32 -11.42 -5.37
N GLY A 27 -16.57 -11.49 -4.05
CA GLY A 27 -16.03 -12.55 -3.18
C GLY A 27 -14.58 -12.32 -2.73
N PHE A 28 -14.07 -11.08 -2.79
CA PHE A 28 -12.77 -10.77 -2.23
C PHE A 28 -12.84 -10.66 -0.70
N ASP A 29 -12.22 -11.61 -0.01
CA ASP A 29 -12.22 -11.73 1.45
C ASP A 29 -11.09 -10.94 2.16
N GLY A 30 -10.18 -10.37 1.38
CA GLY A 30 -9.01 -9.61 1.86
C GLY A 30 -9.28 -8.12 2.12
N ALA A 31 -10.54 -7.69 2.31
CA ALA A 31 -10.91 -6.33 2.64
C ALA A 31 -12.07 -6.29 3.66
N PRO A 32 -12.18 -5.23 4.48
CA PRO A 32 -13.31 -5.09 5.39
C PRO A 32 -14.62 -4.86 4.62
N ARG A 33 -15.74 -5.19 5.25
CA ARG A 33 -17.10 -4.90 4.74
C ARG A 33 -17.74 -3.80 5.56
N VAL A 34 -18.46 -2.90 4.90
CA VAL A 34 -19.28 -1.88 5.57
C VAL A 34 -20.51 -2.54 6.15
N LEU A 35 -20.73 -2.39 7.46
CA LEU A 35 -21.85 -2.98 8.19
C LEU A 35 -22.93 -1.95 8.48
N ALA A 36 -22.53 -0.72 8.85
CA ALA A 36 -23.43 0.38 9.14
C ALA A 36 -22.72 1.73 8.95
N VAL A 37 -23.50 2.75 8.67
CA VAL A 37 -23.04 4.13 8.51
C VAL A 37 -23.99 5.06 9.29
N SER A 38 -23.41 5.99 10.06
CA SER A 38 -24.12 7.07 10.73
C SER A 38 -23.79 8.42 10.07
N THR A 39 -24.14 9.51 10.71
CA THR A 39 -23.79 10.87 10.24
C THR A 39 -22.30 11.19 10.39
N SER A 40 -21.57 10.52 11.26
CA SER A 40 -20.17 10.84 11.59
C SER A 40 -19.23 9.62 11.73
N THR A 41 -19.80 8.41 11.79
CA THR A 41 -19.04 7.18 11.99
C THR A 41 -19.49 6.08 11.04
N GLU A 42 -18.59 5.17 10.75
CA GLU A 42 -18.86 3.93 10.03
C GLU A 42 -18.49 2.72 10.88
N MET A 43 -19.19 1.62 10.67
CA MET A 43 -18.91 0.31 11.27
C MET A 43 -18.47 -0.65 10.18
N LEU A 44 -17.27 -1.20 10.33
CA LEU A 44 -16.66 -2.15 9.41
C LEU A 44 -16.48 -3.51 10.08
N THR A 45 -16.36 -4.57 9.28
CA THR A 45 -15.90 -5.86 9.80
C THR A 45 -14.45 -5.74 10.28
N TYR A 46 -14.15 -6.38 11.41
CA TYR A 46 -12.77 -6.51 11.87
C TYR A 46 -12.04 -7.58 11.06
N MET A 47 -10.88 -7.24 10.53
CA MET A 47 -10.02 -8.20 9.82
C MET A 47 -9.13 -8.92 10.86
N HIS A 48 -9.45 -10.20 11.13
CA HIS A 48 -8.75 -10.98 12.14
C HIS A 48 -7.30 -11.26 11.74
N GLY A 49 -6.36 -10.99 12.66
CA GLY A 49 -4.93 -11.15 12.48
C GLY A 49 -4.16 -10.05 13.19
N GLN A 50 -2.90 -9.91 12.85
CA GLN A 50 -2.00 -8.89 13.35
C GLN A 50 -1.67 -7.89 12.25
N ALA A 51 -1.95 -6.60 12.48
CA ALA A 51 -1.47 -5.55 11.57
C ALA A 51 0.07 -5.48 11.62
N ALA A 52 0.70 -5.30 10.46
CA ALA A 52 2.16 -5.26 10.34
C ALA A 52 2.74 -3.90 10.77
N VAL A 53 2.41 -3.49 12.00
CA VAL A 53 2.95 -2.26 12.60
C VAL A 53 4.40 -2.49 13.02
N PRO A 54 5.36 -1.64 12.60
CA PRO A 54 6.76 -1.77 13.02
C PRO A 54 6.94 -1.65 14.55
N PRO A 55 7.91 -2.39 15.15
CA PRO A 55 8.81 -3.33 14.46
C PRO A 55 8.08 -4.60 13.98
N LEU A 56 8.39 -5.04 12.75
CA LEU A 56 7.81 -6.25 12.18
C LEU A 56 8.30 -7.49 12.92
N THR A 57 7.45 -8.51 13.04
CA THR A 57 7.86 -9.81 13.62
C THR A 57 8.75 -10.58 12.65
N GLU A 58 9.58 -11.49 13.15
CA GLU A 58 10.46 -12.34 12.33
C GLU A 58 9.68 -13.08 11.23
N GLU A 59 8.48 -13.55 11.53
CA GLU A 59 7.62 -14.22 10.55
C GLU A 59 7.24 -13.31 9.36
N MET A 60 7.05 -12.00 9.62
CA MET A 60 6.71 -11.00 8.60
C MET A 60 7.93 -10.57 7.76
N LEU A 61 9.16 -10.86 8.22
CA LEU A 61 10.40 -10.52 7.50
C LEU A 61 10.78 -11.57 6.45
N THR A 62 10.15 -12.74 6.45
CA THR A 62 10.46 -13.87 5.57
C THR A 62 10.13 -13.62 4.11
N ASP A 63 10.73 -14.39 3.20
CA ASP A 63 10.36 -14.37 1.78
C ASP A 63 8.95 -14.93 1.55
N THR A 64 8.47 -15.84 2.40
CA THR A 64 7.09 -16.33 2.39
C THR A 64 6.10 -15.20 2.67
N ALA A 65 6.38 -14.35 3.65
CA ALA A 65 5.59 -13.16 3.95
C ALA A 65 5.59 -12.18 2.76
N LEU A 66 6.77 -11.90 2.19
CA LEU A 66 6.94 -11.05 1.01
C LEU A 66 6.09 -11.52 -0.18
N VAL A 67 6.16 -12.81 -0.51
CA VAL A 67 5.36 -13.43 -1.58
C VAL A 67 3.86 -13.33 -1.28
N SER A 68 3.45 -13.51 -0.02
CA SER A 68 2.04 -13.40 0.36
C SER A 68 1.49 -11.98 0.22
N VAL A 69 2.32 -10.95 0.46
CA VAL A 69 1.93 -9.55 0.19
C VAL A 69 1.72 -9.34 -1.31
N ALA A 70 2.65 -9.82 -2.15
CA ALA A 70 2.51 -9.71 -3.60
C ALA A 70 1.22 -10.40 -4.10
N ASP A 71 0.91 -11.60 -3.59
CA ASP A 71 -0.31 -12.31 -3.95
C ASP A 71 -1.57 -11.59 -3.48
N LEU A 72 -1.59 -11.05 -2.27
CA LEU A 72 -2.74 -10.29 -1.74
C LEU A 72 -3.03 -9.06 -2.61
N VAL A 73 -2.01 -8.27 -2.96
CA VAL A 73 -2.14 -7.10 -3.82
C VAL A 73 -2.62 -7.51 -5.22
N ARG A 74 -2.08 -8.59 -5.77
CA ARG A 74 -2.54 -9.14 -7.06
C ARG A 74 -4.01 -9.56 -7.00
N ARG A 75 -4.44 -10.28 -5.96
CA ARG A 75 -5.86 -10.70 -5.78
C ARG A 75 -6.78 -9.49 -5.66
N TYR A 76 -6.36 -8.46 -4.95
CA TYR A 76 -7.09 -7.18 -4.88
C TYR A 76 -7.28 -6.58 -6.28
N HIS A 77 -6.20 -6.47 -7.07
CA HIS A 77 -6.29 -5.91 -8.42
C HIS A 77 -7.18 -6.72 -9.35
N LEU A 78 -7.20 -8.05 -9.23
CA LEU A 78 -8.13 -8.89 -9.98
C LEU A 78 -9.59 -8.65 -9.55
N ALA A 79 -9.83 -8.50 -8.25
CA ALA A 79 -11.17 -8.28 -7.71
C ALA A 79 -11.72 -6.90 -8.12
N VAL A 80 -10.88 -5.86 -8.15
CA VAL A 80 -11.31 -4.49 -8.47
C VAL A 80 -11.35 -4.20 -9.99
N ALA A 81 -10.88 -5.11 -10.83
CA ALA A 81 -10.77 -4.89 -12.29
C ALA A 81 -12.10 -4.58 -12.99
N SER A 82 -13.23 -5.04 -12.43
CA SER A 82 -14.57 -4.76 -12.95
C SER A 82 -15.29 -3.62 -12.24
N PHE A 83 -14.65 -2.93 -11.32
CA PHE A 83 -15.22 -1.77 -10.64
C PHE A 83 -15.09 -0.52 -11.53
N ASP A 84 -16.22 0.17 -11.76
CA ASP A 84 -16.22 1.46 -12.47
C ASP A 84 -16.00 2.61 -11.50
N PRO A 85 -14.86 3.32 -11.55
CA PRO A 85 -14.60 4.46 -10.68
C PRO A 85 -15.31 5.75 -11.10
N ALA A 86 -16.00 5.76 -12.24
CA ALA A 86 -16.67 6.96 -12.74
C ALA A 86 -17.84 7.39 -11.83
N GLY A 87 -18.03 8.69 -11.71
CA GLY A 87 -19.13 9.26 -10.88
C GLY A 87 -18.80 9.35 -9.39
N TYR A 88 -17.65 8.85 -8.92
CA TYR A 88 -17.22 9.02 -7.52
C TYR A 88 -16.18 10.12 -7.38
N SER A 89 -16.20 10.80 -6.25
CA SER A 89 -15.12 11.69 -5.82
C SER A 89 -14.09 10.89 -5.06
N TRP A 90 -12.86 10.93 -5.53
CA TRP A 90 -11.72 10.24 -4.94
C TRP A 90 -10.81 11.24 -4.21
N PRO A 91 -10.01 10.80 -3.24
CA PRO A 91 -9.10 11.68 -2.52
C PRO A 91 -8.04 12.27 -3.47
N ARG A 92 -6.77 12.15 -3.15
CA ARG A 92 -5.69 12.72 -3.94
C ARG A 92 -5.36 11.88 -5.18
N PRO A 93 -5.37 12.45 -6.40
CA PRO A 93 -4.98 11.72 -7.59
C PRO A 93 -3.48 11.40 -7.59
N ILE A 94 -3.12 10.20 -8.05
CA ILE A 94 -1.73 9.86 -8.37
C ILE A 94 -1.30 10.53 -9.69
N PRO A 95 0.02 10.64 -9.99
CA PRO A 95 0.48 11.21 -11.25
C PRO A 95 -0.14 10.51 -12.47
N SER A 96 -0.62 11.29 -13.45
CA SER A 96 -1.43 10.81 -14.58
C SER A 96 -0.77 9.69 -15.39
N ARG A 97 0.57 9.73 -15.52
CA ARG A 97 1.34 8.69 -16.24
C ARG A 97 1.25 7.31 -15.64
N PHE A 98 0.82 7.19 -14.38
CA PHE A 98 0.64 5.90 -13.67
C PHE A 98 -0.83 5.50 -13.54
N ARG A 99 -1.77 6.23 -14.11
CA ARG A 99 -3.20 5.89 -14.07
C ARG A 99 -3.59 5.03 -15.26
N THR A 100 -4.22 3.89 -15.01
CA THR A 100 -4.71 2.96 -16.05
C THR A 100 -6.22 2.72 -15.95
N GLY A 101 -6.93 3.43 -15.06
CA GLY A 101 -8.36 3.22 -14.82
C GLY A 101 -8.68 2.20 -13.72
N LEU A 102 -7.73 1.36 -13.31
CA LEU A 102 -7.88 0.48 -12.15
C LEU A 102 -7.91 1.34 -10.88
N VAL A 103 -8.74 0.98 -9.91
CA VAL A 103 -8.70 1.62 -8.58
C VAL A 103 -7.61 0.96 -7.76
N SER A 104 -6.57 1.73 -7.43
CA SER A 104 -5.47 1.33 -6.54
C SER A 104 -5.86 1.59 -5.09
N HIS A 105 -5.26 0.85 -4.18
CA HIS A 105 -5.34 1.13 -2.74
C HIS A 105 -4.61 2.44 -2.39
N ASN A 106 -3.51 2.72 -3.10
CA ASN A 106 -2.61 3.88 -2.98
C ASN A 106 -1.82 3.97 -1.67
N ASP A 107 -2.15 3.18 -0.65
CA ASP A 107 -1.47 3.19 0.65
C ASP A 107 -1.19 1.75 1.15
N VAL A 108 -0.48 0.96 0.33
CA VAL A 108 -0.06 -0.42 0.69
C VAL A 108 1.14 -0.36 1.66
N HIS A 109 0.95 0.36 2.77
CA HIS A 109 1.89 0.49 3.87
C HIS A 109 1.80 -0.73 4.80
N PRO A 110 2.88 -1.17 5.47
CA PRO A 110 2.82 -2.31 6.38
C PRO A 110 1.67 -2.25 7.40
N ALA A 111 1.42 -1.11 8.05
CA ALA A 111 0.34 -0.97 9.02
C ALA A 111 -1.08 -1.20 8.43
N ASN A 112 -1.22 -1.13 7.10
CA ASN A 112 -2.47 -1.37 6.38
C ASN A 112 -2.58 -2.82 5.86
N LEU A 113 -1.66 -3.71 6.26
CA LEU A 113 -1.73 -5.14 5.97
C LEU A 113 -1.95 -5.94 7.26
N VAL A 114 -2.89 -6.88 7.20
CA VAL A 114 -3.17 -7.82 8.29
C VAL A 114 -2.54 -9.17 7.95
N PHE A 115 -1.80 -9.71 8.92
CA PHE A 115 -1.13 -11.01 8.82
C PHE A 115 -1.78 -12.05 9.70
N ARG A 116 -1.75 -13.30 9.24
CA ARG A 116 -2.12 -14.49 9.99
C ARG A 116 -1.17 -15.61 9.59
N ASP A 117 -0.59 -16.28 10.59
CA ASP A 117 0.35 -17.38 10.38
C ASP A 117 1.47 -17.02 9.39
N GLY A 118 2.09 -15.84 9.58
CA GLY A 118 3.19 -15.33 8.75
C GLY A 118 2.81 -14.92 7.31
N ARG A 119 1.51 -14.84 6.97
CA ARG A 119 1.03 -14.50 5.62
C ARG A 119 0.10 -13.29 5.65
N ALA A 120 0.25 -12.40 4.68
CA ALA A 120 -0.67 -11.29 4.46
C ALA A 120 -2.04 -11.83 4.01
N VAL A 121 -3.10 -11.47 4.73
CA VAL A 121 -4.46 -11.97 4.48
C VAL A 121 -5.45 -10.86 4.13
N ALA A 122 -5.20 -9.61 4.55
CA ALA A 122 -6.09 -8.50 4.24
C ALA A 122 -5.37 -7.17 4.09
N LEU A 123 -5.97 -6.30 3.27
CA LEU A 123 -5.73 -4.87 3.19
C LEU A 123 -6.80 -4.15 4.01
N ILE A 124 -6.40 -3.13 4.74
CA ILE A 124 -7.28 -2.26 5.52
C ILE A 124 -6.96 -0.79 5.21
N ASP A 125 -7.82 0.11 5.62
CA ASP A 125 -7.64 1.55 5.46
C ASP A 125 -7.60 2.01 3.98
N PHE A 126 -8.77 1.92 3.33
CA PHE A 126 -8.98 2.30 1.93
C PHE A 126 -9.21 3.81 1.73
N ASP A 127 -8.84 4.65 2.70
CA ASP A 127 -9.14 6.09 2.66
C ASP A 127 -8.39 6.85 1.55
N TRP A 128 -7.29 6.30 1.07
CA TRP A 128 -6.52 6.82 -0.06
C TRP A 128 -6.79 6.10 -1.38
N ALA A 129 -7.72 5.14 -1.40
CA ALA A 129 -8.05 4.43 -2.63
C ALA A 129 -8.53 5.41 -3.72
N GLY A 130 -8.23 5.08 -4.97
CA GLY A 130 -8.63 5.92 -6.10
C GLY A 130 -8.04 5.46 -7.43
N PRO A 131 -8.45 6.08 -8.55
CA PRO A 131 -7.96 5.72 -9.89
C PRO A 131 -6.44 5.75 -9.99
N GLY A 132 -5.85 4.59 -10.23
CA GLY A 132 -4.42 4.37 -10.24
C GLY A 132 -4.00 3.25 -11.16
N SER A 133 -3.08 2.38 -10.71
CA SER A 133 -2.64 1.19 -11.45
C SER A 133 -2.05 0.12 -10.54
N ALA A 134 -1.96 -1.12 -11.05
CA ALA A 134 -1.24 -2.17 -10.37
C ALA A 134 0.22 -1.78 -10.09
N ALA A 135 0.90 -1.17 -11.06
CA ALA A 135 2.29 -0.74 -10.90
C ALA A 135 2.47 0.24 -9.73
N TRP A 136 1.49 1.09 -9.46
CA TRP A 136 1.54 2.06 -8.39
C TRP A 136 1.46 1.40 -7.00
N ASP A 137 0.51 0.49 -6.78
CA ASP A 137 0.37 -0.23 -5.51
C ASP A 137 1.57 -1.15 -5.25
N PHE A 138 2.06 -1.85 -6.30
CA PHE A 138 3.27 -2.66 -6.16
C PHE A 138 4.51 -1.82 -5.84
N ALA A 139 4.63 -0.59 -6.37
CA ALA A 139 5.71 0.32 -6.01
C ALA A 139 5.59 0.79 -4.56
N ALA A 140 4.39 1.12 -4.09
CA ALA A 140 4.13 1.47 -2.70
C ALA A 140 4.52 0.33 -1.76
N ALA A 141 4.06 -0.90 -2.02
CA ALA A 141 4.39 -2.07 -1.23
C ALA A 141 5.89 -2.39 -1.24
N ALA A 142 6.54 -2.35 -2.42
CA ALA A 142 7.95 -2.71 -2.57
C ALA A 142 8.86 -1.85 -1.70
N ARG A 143 8.56 -0.56 -1.53
CA ARG A 143 9.34 0.37 -0.69
C ARG A 143 9.57 -0.16 0.73
N TYR A 144 8.57 -0.83 1.28
CA TYR A 144 8.59 -1.33 2.66
C TYR A 144 8.95 -2.82 2.75
N TRP A 145 8.45 -3.63 1.83
CA TRP A 145 8.59 -5.09 1.91
C TRP A 145 9.90 -5.60 1.29
N ALA A 146 10.45 -4.88 0.31
CA ALA A 146 11.81 -5.10 -0.21
C ALA A 146 12.83 -4.10 0.36
N PRO A 147 12.60 -3.51 1.51
CA PRO A 147 13.07 -2.25 2.11
C PRO A 147 14.05 -1.50 1.18
N LEU A 148 13.49 -0.73 0.22
CA LEU A 148 14.26 -0.01 -0.80
C LEU A 148 14.92 1.25 -0.19
N GLN A 149 15.97 1.04 0.57
CA GLN A 149 16.72 2.05 1.32
C GLN A 149 18.16 1.59 1.58
N ASP A 150 19.00 2.47 2.15
CA ASP A 150 20.37 2.13 2.52
C ASP A 150 20.38 1.00 3.57
N ASP A 151 21.37 0.09 3.46
CA ASP A 151 21.52 -1.03 4.37
C ASP A 151 21.69 -0.60 5.83
N GLU A 152 22.30 0.56 6.07
CA GLU A 152 22.47 1.14 7.41
C GLU A 152 21.12 1.53 8.06
N ASP A 153 20.09 1.78 7.25
CA ASP A 153 18.74 2.08 7.71
C ASP A 153 17.87 0.82 7.92
N ILE A 154 18.40 -0.38 7.61
CA ILE A 154 17.70 -1.67 7.75
C ILE A 154 18.25 -2.40 8.99
N ALA A 155 17.46 -2.42 10.06
CA ALA A 155 17.87 -2.99 11.35
C ALA A 155 17.37 -4.43 11.58
N ASP A 156 17.04 -5.17 10.52
CA ASP A 156 16.49 -6.53 10.59
C ASP A 156 17.13 -7.46 9.55
N SER A 157 16.66 -8.71 9.48
CA SER A 157 17.22 -9.77 8.60
C SER A 157 17.11 -9.49 7.10
N ARG A 158 16.49 -8.40 6.68
CA ARG A 158 16.39 -7.97 5.26
C ARG A 158 17.56 -7.13 4.80
N GLN A 159 18.49 -6.74 5.72
CA GLN A 159 19.68 -5.96 5.39
C GLN A 159 20.51 -6.67 4.29
N GLY A 160 21.02 -5.93 3.33
CA GLY A 160 21.80 -6.44 2.20
C GLY A 160 20.99 -7.14 1.10
N ARG A 161 19.65 -7.24 1.23
CA ARG A 161 18.81 -8.03 0.33
C ARG A 161 17.77 -7.22 -0.45
N SER A 162 17.85 -5.89 -0.43
CA SER A 162 16.80 -5.01 -1.02
C SER A 162 16.49 -5.36 -2.48
N LEU A 163 17.50 -5.45 -3.36
CA LEU A 163 17.30 -5.74 -4.78
C LEU A 163 16.89 -7.20 -5.03
N GLU A 164 17.41 -8.15 -4.26
CA GLU A 164 17.00 -9.57 -4.31
C GLU A 164 15.52 -9.70 -3.96
N ARG A 165 15.11 -9.11 -2.82
CA ARG A 165 13.72 -9.11 -2.37
C ARG A 165 12.79 -8.38 -3.35
N PHE A 166 13.26 -7.27 -3.93
CA PHE A 166 12.48 -6.57 -4.96
C PHE A 166 12.21 -7.46 -6.18
N ARG A 167 13.22 -8.21 -6.65
CA ARG A 167 13.05 -9.18 -7.73
C ARG A 167 12.04 -10.27 -7.34
N THR A 168 12.23 -10.91 -6.19
CA THR A 168 11.32 -11.95 -5.67
C THR A 168 9.88 -11.43 -5.57
N PHE A 169 9.69 -10.20 -5.06
CA PHE A 169 8.39 -9.56 -4.95
C PHE A 169 7.72 -9.36 -6.32
N LEU A 170 8.47 -8.89 -7.31
CA LEU A 170 7.98 -8.70 -8.67
C LEU A 170 7.68 -10.02 -9.38
N GLU A 171 8.49 -11.05 -9.18
CA GLU A 171 8.24 -12.39 -9.73
C GLU A 171 6.95 -12.99 -9.17
N ALA A 172 6.71 -12.85 -7.87
CA ALA A 172 5.49 -13.30 -7.20
C ALA A 172 4.24 -12.51 -7.58
N SER A 173 4.38 -11.30 -8.12
CA SER A 173 3.27 -10.41 -8.46
C SER A 173 2.35 -10.93 -9.58
N GLY A 174 2.84 -11.82 -10.44
CA GLY A 174 2.15 -12.22 -11.66
C GLY A 174 2.06 -11.14 -12.74
N LEU A 175 2.71 -9.99 -12.55
CA LEU A 175 2.73 -8.89 -13.50
C LEU A 175 3.56 -9.23 -14.74
N THR A 176 3.15 -8.71 -15.90
CA THR A 176 3.96 -8.77 -17.12
C THR A 176 5.26 -7.98 -16.94
N ARG A 177 6.29 -8.34 -17.71
CA ARG A 177 7.58 -7.63 -17.71
C ARG A 177 7.41 -6.11 -17.92
N ALA A 178 6.51 -5.70 -18.80
CA ALA A 178 6.24 -4.28 -19.06
C ALA A 178 5.71 -3.58 -17.79
N VAL A 179 4.78 -4.21 -17.08
CA VAL A 179 4.20 -3.65 -15.84
C VAL A 179 5.23 -3.67 -14.69
N ARG A 180 6.06 -4.73 -14.57
CA ARG A 180 7.16 -4.76 -13.58
C ARG A 180 8.13 -3.59 -13.78
N ARG A 181 8.45 -3.26 -15.03
CA ARG A 181 9.25 -2.07 -15.35
C ARG A 181 8.58 -0.79 -14.84
N HIS A 182 7.26 -0.64 -15.06
CA HIS A 182 6.52 0.51 -14.54
C HIS A 182 6.51 0.56 -13.01
N VAL A 183 6.55 -0.60 -12.30
CA VAL A 183 6.75 -0.62 -10.85
C VAL A 183 8.07 0.04 -10.47
N ALA A 184 9.18 -0.36 -11.10
CA ALA A 184 10.49 0.23 -10.84
C ALA A 184 10.53 1.75 -11.14
N GLU A 185 9.83 2.20 -12.19
CA GLU A 185 9.71 3.62 -12.54
C GLU A 185 8.82 4.40 -11.54
N ALA A 186 7.85 3.73 -10.92
CA ALA A 186 6.90 4.35 -10.00
C ALA A 186 7.46 4.55 -8.58
N VAL A 187 8.49 3.81 -8.17
CA VAL A 187 9.02 3.84 -6.79
C VAL A 187 9.35 5.26 -6.32
N VAL A 188 10.14 6.01 -7.09
CA VAL A 188 10.53 7.39 -6.74
C VAL A 188 9.31 8.33 -6.73
N ALA A 189 8.44 8.21 -7.75
CA ALA A 189 7.24 9.03 -7.83
C ALA A 189 6.27 8.76 -6.66
N ASN A 190 6.22 7.52 -6.17
CA ASN A 190 5.43 7.15 -5.01
C ASN A 190 5.99 7.77 -3.71
N HIS A 191 7.32 7.85 -3.55
CA HIS A 191 7.93 8.63 -2.47
C HIS A 191 7.50 10.10 -2.53
N ASP A 192 7.59 10.75 -3.70
CA ASP A 192 7.24 12.16 -3.89
C ASP A 192 5.77 12.42 -3.57
N TRP A 193 4.87 11.53 -4.00
CA TRP A 193 3.44 11.63 -3.77
C TRP A 193 3.10 11.49 -2.28
N THR A 194 3.67 10.50 -1.59
CA THR A 194 3.49 10.29 -0.15
C THR A 194 4.04 11.49 0.64
N TYR A 195 5.23 11.99 0.28
CA TYR A 195 5.84 13.16 0.89
C TYR A 195 4.91 14.37 0.81
N ALA A 196 4.36 14.64 -0.38
CA ALA A 196 3.46 15.78 -0.57
C ALA A 196 2.19 15.68 0.29
N ILE A 197 1.61 14.48 0.43
CA ILE A 197 0.44 14.27 1.31
C ILE A 197 0.78 14.63 2.75
N VAL A 198 1.85 14.06 3.28
CA VAL A 198 2.21 14.23 4.70
C VAL A 198 2.58 15.68 5.01
N THR A 199 3.32 16.35 4.12
CA THR A 199 3.71 17.76 4.31
C THR A 199 2.51 18.70 4.20
N GLU A 200 1.58 18.47 3.28
CA GLU A 200 0.36 19.26 3.17
C GLU A 200 -0.56 19.06 4.39
N ALA A 201 -0.75 17.81 4.84
CA ALA A 201 -1.54 17.52 6.03
C ALA A 201 -0.94 18.17 7.29
N ALA A 202 0.39 18.13 7.43
CA ALA A 202 1.09 18.83 8.51
C ALA A 202 0.89 20.36 8.45
N ALA A 203 0.94 20.94 7.24
CA ALA A 203 0.79 22.39 7.03
C ALA A 203 -0.63 22.90 7.38
N VAL A 204 -1.67 22.07 7.22
CA VAL A 204 -3.05 22.42 7.61
C VAL A 204 -3.37 22.06 9.07
N GLY A 205 -2.36 21.68 9.87
CA GLY A 205 -2.49 21.51 11.30
C GLY A 205 -2.94 20.13 11.76
N HIS A 206 -2.87 19.10 10.92
CA HIS A 206 -3.06 17.72 11.36
C HIS A 206 -1.86 17.26 12.21
N GLN A 207 -1.99 17.45 13.54
CA GLN A 207 -0.89 17.25 14.49
C GLN A 207 -0.27 15.85 14.40
N GLY A 208 -1.07 14.79 14.26
CA GLY A 208 -0.58 13.42 14.13
C GLY A 208 0.34 13.21 12.91
N PHE A 209 0.02 13.85 11.77
CA PHE A 209 0.88 13.82 10.59
C PHE A 209 2.16 14.64 10.80
N ALA A 210 2.07 15.79 11.45
CA ALA A 210 3.23 16.63 11.75
C ALA A 210 4.21 15.93 12.71
N ASP A 211 3.70 15.25 13.73
CA ASP A 211 4.51 14.51 14.70
C ASP A 211 5.18 13.29 14.04
N HIS A 212 4.42 12.51 13.28
CA HIS A 212 4.94 11.39 12.51
C HIS A 212 6.02 11.85 11.52
N TRP A 213 5.74 12.92 10.76
CA TRP A 213 6.67 13.44 9.77
C TRP A 213 7.99 13.87 10.37
N ARG A 214 7.98 14.56 11.51
CA ARG A 214 9.23 14.94 12.23
C ARG A 214 10.11 13.74 12.57
N THR A 215 9.50 12.58 12.78
CA THR A 215 10.22 11.34 13.12
C THR A 215 10.79 10.63 11.90
N VAL A 216 10.11 10.69 10.74
CA VAL A 216 10.45 9.87 9.57
C VAL A 216 10.99 10.65 8.37
N ALA A 217 10.97 12.00 8.38
CA ALA A 217 11.31 12.83 7.23
C ALA A 217 12.71 12.54 6.67
N ASP A 218 13.70 12.45 7.55
CA ASP A 218 15.09 12.22 7.13
C ASP A 218 15.30 10.83 6.55
N SER A 219 14.73 9.79 7.17
CA SER A 219 14.81 8.41 6.65
C SER A 219 14.05 8.28 5.32
N ALA A 220 12.87 8.90 5.20
CA ALA A 220 12.13 8.92 3.95
C ALA A 220 12.90 9.62 2.82
N ALA A 221 13.58 10.74 3.13
CA ALA A 221 14.43 11.44 2.18
C ALA A 221 15.66 10.62 1.77
N ARG A 222 16.29 9.87 2.70
CA ARG A 222 17.39 8.94 2.37
C ARG A 222 16.91 7.80 1.49
N ALA A 223 15.83 7.12 1.86
CA ALA A 223 15.24 6.05 1.06
C ALA A 223 14.89 6.50 -0.36
N ARG A 224 14.31 7.70 -0.50
CA ARG A 224 14.04 8.31 -1.82
C ARG A 224 15.33 8.49 -2.64
N ARG A 225 16.39 9.06 -2.03
CA ARG A 225 17.69 9.23 -2.73
C ARG A 225 18.29 7.91 -3.14
N TRP A 226 18.24 6.90 -2.27
CA TRP A 226 18.68 5.55 -2.58
C TRP A 226 17.96 5.00 -3.82
N CYS A 227 16.64 5.10 -3.87
CA CYS A 227 15.85 4.66 -5.04
C CYS A 227 16.24 5.40 -6.33
N GLN A 228 16.56 6.70 -6.25
CA GLN A 228 17.04 7.46 -7.41
C GLN A 228 18.41 7.00 -7.88
N GLN A 229 19.34 6.76 -6.97
CA GLN A 229 20.69 6.30 -7.27
C GLN A 229 20.70 4.89 -7.86
N HIS A 230 19.82 3.99 -7.35
CA HIS A 230 19.70 2.60 -7.79
C HIS A 230 18.63 2.37 -8.87
N GLN A 231 18.16 3.42 -9.54
CA GLN A 231 17.10 3.32 -10.56
C GLN A 231 17.45 2.31 -11.67
N ARG A 232 18.73 2.21 -12.08
CA ARG A 232 19.18 1.25 -13.09
C ARG A 232 19.10 -0.19 -12.58
N ASP A 233 19.43 -0.41 -11.31
CA ASP A 233 19.41 -1.74 -10.68
C ASP A 233 17.98 -2.20 -10.45
N LEU A 234 17.09 -1.29 -10.03
CA LEU A 234 15.65 -1.54 -9.92
C LEU A 234 15.05 -1.95 -11.28
N LEU A 235 15.40 -1.23 -12.35
CA LEU A 235 14.98 -1.57 -13.72
C LEU A 235 15.56 -2.89 -14.20
N ALA A 236 16.78 -3.25 -13.78
CA ALA A 236 17.38 -4.54 -14.09
C ALA A 236 16.70 -5.68 -13.32
N ALA A 237 16.36 -5.47 -12.04
CA ALA A 237 15.64 -6.45 -11.23
C ALA A 237 14.20 -6.68 -11.70
N ALA A 238 13.60 -5.73 -12.42
CA ALA A 238 12.24 -5.79 -12.99
C ALA A 238 12.17 -6.55 -14.35
N ARG A 239 13.28 -7.09 -14.85
CA ARG A 239 13.33 -7.84 -16.13
C ARG A 239 12.83 -9.27 -15.95
#